data_a0bf2519665679909cd2d0662d3bef4c
#
_entry.id   a0bf2519665679909cd2d0662d3bef4c
#
_cell.length_a   1.000
_cell.length_b   1.000
_cell.length_c   1.000
_cell.angle_alpha   90.00
_cell.angle_beta   90.00
_cell.angle_gamma   90.00
#
_symmetry.space_group_name_H-M   'P 1'
#
loop_
_entity.id
_entity.type
_entity.pdbx_description
1 polymer ?
#
loop_
_entity_poly.entity_id
_entity_poly.type
_entity_poly.pdbx_seq_one_letter_code
_entity_poly.pdbx_strand_id
1 'polypeptide(L)'
;MKFLFTLFTFALLAAQSQPSFTLSEVKVLGNTSTSNNMVLYTAGLQKGQDVTAEDFRRAVKRLWDLGVFSDVQIEFDGESSEGISISIQVKESPVLSKIEIIGNKKIKDKKVKEVLSYRVGMRIKPNFLNSSTNKIKKLYKEEGYFLANIQASMKQVGDEAKQKNNVIFTIDEGKKMKIKDIVFSGAGSNDFGWLASKKWVPIPKLIRSQMTLFKLRRQLKDTKIRTWWRFWASAFDQKKFDEDI
;
A
#
# COMPACT_ATOMS: atom_id res chain seq x y z
N MET A 1 70.52 9.93 -19.49
CA MET A 1 69.48 10.87 -19.90
C MET A 1 68.20 10.05 -20.17
N LYS A 2 67.25 10.07 -19.24
CA LYS A 2 65.97 9.37 -19.39
C LYS A 2 64.89 10.43 -19.59
N PHE A 3 64.35 10.49 -20.81
CA PHE A 3 63.20 11.33 -21.11
C PHE A 3 61.93 10.72 -20.53
N LEU A 4 61.34 11.40 -19.58
CA LEU A 4 60.03 11.07 -19.03
C LEU A 4 58.97 11.74 -19.92
N PHE A 5 58.27 10.94 -20.71
CA PHE A 5 57.14 11.39 -21.54
C PHE A 5 55.86 11.30 -20.68
N THR A 6 55.51 12.43 -20.06
CA THR A 6 54.20 12.50 -19.36
C THR A 6 53.12 12.79 -20.38
N LEU A 7 52.34 11.73 -20.67
CA LEU A 7 51.15 11.82 -21.49
C LEU A 7 50.04 12.45 -20.66
N PHE A 8 49.81 13.73 -20.88
CA PHE A 8 48.68 14.46 -20.28
C PHE A 8 47.43 14.15 -21.11
N THR A 9 46.71 13.12 -20.72
CA THR A 9 45.40 12.82 -21.28
C THR A 9 44.37 13.82 -20.73
N PHE A 10 44.13 14.88 -21.50
CA PHE A 10 43.03 15.78 -21.28
C PHE A 10 41.73 15.04 -21.60
N ALA A 11 41.09 14.48 -20.59
CA ALA A 11 39.75 13.92 -20.72
C ALA A 11 38.79 15.13 -20.95
N LEU A 12 38.48 15.35 -22.22
CA LEU A 12 37.41 16.27 -22.62
C LEU A 12 36.08 15.65 -22.14
N LEU A 13 35.62 16.09 -20.95
CA LEU A 13 34.28 15.82 -20.50
C LEU A 13 33.35 16.60 -21.41
N ALA A 14 32.90 15.99 -22.50
CA ALA A 14 31.84 16.53 -23.32
C ALA A 14 30.60 16.58 -22.45
N ALA A 15 30.27 17.73 -21.90
CA ALA A 15 28.99 17.99 -21.32
C ALA A 15 27.95 17.74 -22.43
N GLN A 16 27.26 16.61 -22.40
CA GLN A 16 26.16 16.32 -23.31
C GLN A 16 25.06 17.31 -22.97
N SER A 17 25.00 18.41 -23.71
CA SER A 17 23.87 19.33 -23.63
C SER A 17 22.62 18.56 -24.03
N GLN A 18 21.70 18.41 -23.11
CA GLN A 18 20.39 17.82 -23.38
C GLN A 18 19.68 18.69 -24.43
N PRO A 19 19.05 18.09 -25.45
CA PRO A 19 18.30 18.88 -26.42
C PRO A 19 17.23 19.70 -25.69
N SER A 20 17.23 21.02 -25.92
CA SER A 20 16.22 21.93 -25.39
C SER A 20 15.28 22.37 -26.51
N PHE A 21 14.02 22.60 -26.16
CA PHE A 21 12.96 23.03 -27.06
C PHE A 21 12.32 24.29 -26.49
N THR A 22 12.12 25.31 -27.31
CA THR A 22 11.37 26.52 -26.89
C THR A 22 9.87 26.21 -26.92
N LEU A 23 9.14 26.55 -25.86
CA LEU A 23 7.68 26.38 -25.79
C LEU A 23 6.97 27.55 -26.50
N SER A 24 6.32 27.27 -27.64
CA SER A 24 5.49 28.27 -28.35
C SER A 24 4.12 28.44 -27.74
N GLU A 25 3.53 27.36 -27.25
CA GLU A 25 2.20 27.35 -26.61
C GLU A 25 2.12 26.24 -25.55
N VAL A 26 1.38 26.50 -24.45
CA VAL A 26 1.05 25.52 -23.43
C VAL A 26 -0.45 25.57 -23.13
N LYS A 27 -1.17 24.50 -23.44
CA LYS A 27 -2.60 24.35 -23.16
C LYS A 27 -2.83 23.48 -21.93
N VAL A 28 -3.93 23.71 -21.22
CA VAL A 28 -4.36 22.87 -20.09
C VAL A 28 -5.76 22.32 -20.42
N LEU A 29 -5.91 21.00 -20.33
CA LEU A 29 -7.14 20.30 -20.68
C LEU A 29 -7.55 19.36 -19.53
N GLY A 30 -8.87 19.16 -19.36
CA GLY A 30 -9.43 18.17 -18.42
C GLY A 30 -9.56 18.63 -16.96
N ASN A 31 -9.11 19.84 -16.63
CA ASN A 31 -9.37 20.45 -15.32
C ASN A 31 -10.83 20.96 -15.26
N THR A 32 -11.47 20.77 -14.14
CA THR A 32 -12.86 21.18 -13.87
C THR A 32 -12.97 22.16 -12.72
N SER A 33 -12.33 21.86 -11.60
CA SER A 33 -12.32 22.70 -10.40
C SER A 33 -10.99 23.44 -10.18
N THR A 34 -9.93 22.99 -10.82
CA THR A 34 -8.60 23.61 -10.74
C THR A 34 -8.42 24.58 -11.87
N SER A 35 -7.93 25.79 -11.61
CA SER A 35 -7.71 26.80 -12.67
C SER A 35 -6.48 26.45 -13.54
N ASN A 36 -6.53 26.84 -14.82
CA ASN A 36 -5.40 26.68 -15.76
C ASN A 36 -4.11 27.30 -15.20
N ASN A 37 -4.20 28.50 -14.62
CA ASN A 37 -3.06 29.20 -14.05
C ASN A 37 -2.40 28.40 -12.93
N MET A 38 -3.17 27.73 -12.08
CA MET A 38 -2.63 26.88 -11.01
C MET A 38 -1.87 25.68 -11.59
N VAL A 39 -2.42 25.05 -12.64
CA VAL A 39 -1.77 23.94 -13.33
C VAL A 39 -0.44 24.38 -13.94
N LEU A 40 -0.46 25.48 -14.73
CA LEU A 40 0.74 26.01 -15.39
C LEU A 40 1.81 26.44 -14.37
N TYR A 41 1.41 27.17 -13.33
CA TYR A 41 2.32 27.60 -12.26
C TYR A 41 2.98 26.43 -11.56
N THR A 42 2.20 25.41 -11.23
CA THR A 42 2.72 24.19 -10.55
C THR A 42 3.62 23.38 -11.47
N ALA A 43 3.24 23.21 -12.72
CA ALA A 43 4.07 22.54 -13.72
C ALA A 43 5.42 23.26 -13.90
N GLY A 44 5.41 24.60 -13.80
CA GLY A 44 6.57 25.44 -14.07
C GLY A 44 6.92 25.47 -15.55
N LEU A 45 5.91 25.37 -16.41
CA LEU A 45 6.03 25.43 -17.87
C LEU A 45 5.34 26.69 -18.37
N GLN A 46 6.05 27.54 -19.11
CA GLN A 46 5.55 28.81 -19.60
C GLN A 46 5.91 29.00 -21.08
N LYS A 47 5.06 29.73 -21.81
CA LYS A 47 5.34 30.13 -23.19
C LYS A 47 6.67 30.93 -23.26
N GLY A 48 7.49 30.63 -24.25
CA GLY A 48 8.80 31.26 -24.48
C GLY A 48 9.93 30.68 -23.63
N GLN A 49 9.68 29.67 -22.82
CA GLN A 49 10.69 29.01 -22.01
C GLN A 49 11.39 27.91 -22.79
N ASP A 50 12.71 27.82 -22.67
CA ASP A 50 13.47 26.67 -23.12
C ASP A 50 13.38 25.54 -22.10
N VAL A 51 12.96 24.38 -22.57
CA VAL A 51 12.68 23.20 -21.73
C VAL A 51 13.42 21.98 -22.28
N THR A 52 13.76 21.10 -21.38
CA THR A 52 14.36 19.79 -21.65
C THR A 52 13.39 18.66 -21.29
N ALA A 53 13.70 17.43 -21.68
CA ALA A 53 12.92 16.26 -21.27
C ALA A 53 12.79 16.13 -19.74
N GLU A 54 13.80 16.59 -18.99
CA GLU A 54 13.79 16.55 -17.53
C GLU A 54 12.81 17.58 -16.94
N ASP A 55 12.60 18.70 -17.59
CA ASP A 55 11.62 19.72 -17.17
C ASP A 55 10.20 19.16 -17.26
N PHE A 56 9.87 18.40 -18.31
CA PHE A 56 8.59 17.72 -18.44
C PHE A 56 8.38 16.66 -17.34
N ARG A 57 9.39 15.86 -17.01
CA ARG A 57 9.31 14.90 -15.91
C ARG A 57 9.06 15.60 -14.57
N ARG A 58 9.76 16.71 -14.32
CA ARG A 58 9.58 17.52 -13.12
C ARG A 58 8.19 18.14 -13.05
N ALA A 59 7.68 18.64 -14.17
CA ALA A 59 6.34 19.19 -14.28
C ALA A 59 5.27 18.14 -13.92
N VAL A 60 5.33 16.96 -14.52
CA VAL A 60 4.42 15.84 -14.19
C VAL A 60 4.52 15.50 -12.70
N LYS A 61 5.73 15.35 -12.17
CA LYS A 61 5.92 15.05 -10.75
C LYS A 61 5.32 16.11 -9.83
N ARG A 62 5.53 17.40 -10.08
CA ARG A 62 4.96 18.50 -9.29
C ARG A 62 3.43 18.47 -9.30
N LEU A 63 2.82 18.20 -10.45
CA LEU A 63 1.37 18.08 -10.59
C LEU A 63 0.84 16.86 -9.81
N TRP A 64 1.54 15.74 -9.85
CA TRP A 64 1.21 14.56 -9.03
C TRP A 64 1.33 14.82 -7.52
N ASP A 65 2.38 15.53 -7.10
CA ASP A 65 2.64 15.83 -5.70
C ASP A 65 1.55 16.73 -5.07
N LEU A 66 0.82 17.52 -5.88
CA LEU A 66 -0.37 18.25 -5.43
C LEU A 66 -1.47 17.32 -4.88
N GLY A 67 -1.53 16.07 -5.34
CA GLY A 67 -2.51 15.09 -4.91
C GLY A 67 -3.97 15.42 -5.31
N VAL A 68 -4.18 16.36 -6.23
CA VAL A 68 -5.49 16.74 -6.76
C VAL A 68 -5.85 16.03 -8.05
N PHE A 69 -4.88 15.46 -8.74
CA PHE A 69 -5.05 14.77 -10.00
C PHE A 69 -4.98 13.25 -9.84
N SER A 70 -5.81 12.53 -10.60
CA SER A 70 -5.80 11.08 -10.73
C SER A 70 -5.01 10.61 -11.95
N ASP A 71 -4.80 11.53 -12.92
CA ASP A 71 -3.96 11.31 -14.08
C ASP A 71 -3.37 12.64 -14.56
N VAL A 72 -2.13 12.61 -15.07
CA VAL A 72 -1.41 13.75 -15.63
C VAL A 72 -0.59 13.27 -16.81
N GLN A 73 -0.85 13.86 -17.98
CA GLN A 73 -0.12 13.56 -19.21
C GLN A 73 0.29 14.87 -19.87
N ILE A 74 1.44 14.88 -20.52
CA ILE A 74 1.89 16.00 -21.37
C ILE A 74 1.97 15.45 -22.79
N GLU A 75 1.19 16.03 -23.68
CA GLU A 75 1.15 15.65 -25.08
C GLU A 75 1.77 16.73 -25.95
N PHE A 76 2.45 16.30 -26.99
CA PHE A 76 3.00 17.17 -28.02
C PHE A 76 1.91 17.44 -29.06
N ASP A 77 1.54 18.72 -29.25
CA ASP A 77 0.48 19.12 -30.16
C ASP A 77 1.05 19.48 -31.57
N GLY A 78 2.30 19.87 -31.63
CA GLY A 78 2.94 20.22 -32.90
C GLY A 78 4.16 21.14 -32.74
N GLU A 79 4.83 21.39 -33.85
CA GLU A 79 6.01 22.26 -33.95
C GLU A 79 5.73 23.40 -34.90
N SER A 80 6.21 24.61 -34.57
CA SER A 80 6.13 25.80 -35.38
C SER A 80 7.51 26.48 -35.45
N SER A 81 7.64 27.54 -36.26
CA SER A 81 8.88 28.36 -36.32
C SER A 81 9.24 29.03 -34.99
N GLU A 82 8.25 29.15 -34.05
CA GLU A 82 8.45 29.74 -32.72
C GLU A 82 8.76 28.70 -31.64
N GLY A 83 8.74 27.42 -31.98
CA GLY A 83 8.99 26.30 -31.03
C GLY A 83 7.88 25.26 -31.03
N ILE A 84 7.86 24.46 -29.97
CA ILE A 84 6.91 23.37 -29.81
C ILE A 84 5.66 23.82 -29.02
N SER A 85 4.49 23.29 -29.40
CA SER A 85 3.25 23.43 -28.63
C SER A 85 2.92 22.14 -27.93
N ILE A 86 2.49 22.25 -26.66
CA ILE A 86 2.16 21.13 -25.80
C ILE A 86 0.79 21.32 -25.13
N SER A 87 0.13 20.22 -24.81
CA SER A 87 -1.03 20.20 -23.94
C SER A 87 -0.77 19.39 -22.67
N ILE A 88 -1.10 19.98 -21.53
CA ILE A 88 -1.09 19.31 -20.22
C ILE A 88 -2.51 18.78 -20.00
N GLN A 89 -2.69 17.47 -20.17
CA GLN A 89 -3.94 16.80 -19.90
C GLN A 89 -3.96 16.35 -18.44
N VAL A 90 -4.95 16.79 -17.70
CA VAL A 90 -5.13 16.43 -16.30
C VAL A 90 -6.51 15.81 -16.08
N LYS A 91 -6.57 14.82 -15.20
CA LYS A 91 -7.81 14.27 -14.70
C LYS A 91 -7.88 14.50 -13.20
N GLU A 92 -8.89 15.25 -12.75
CA GLU A 92 -9.00 15.53 -11.32
C GLU A 92 -9.44 14.28 -10.53
N SER A 93 -8.89 14.15 -9.33
CA SER A 93 -9.29 13.10 -8.39
C SER A 93 -10.66 13.41 -7.83
N PRO A 94 -11.59 12.45 -7.80
CA PRO A 94 -12.92 12.66 -7.24
C PRO A 94 -12.85 12.96 -5.74
N VAL A 95 -13.85 13.68 -5.25
CA VAL A 95 -14.01 14.01 -3.83
C VAL A 95 -14.81 12.92 -3.14
N LEU A 96 -14.34 12.43 -1.99
CA LEU A 96 -15.05 11.45 -1.19
C LEU A 96 -16.29 12.08 -0.56
N SER A 97 -17.47 11.61 -0.95
CA SER A 97 -18.74 12.03 -0.36
C SER A 97 -19.10 11.20 0.87
N LYS A 98 -19.03 9.87 0.76
CA LYS A 98 -19.40 8.94 1.83
C LYS A 98 -18.62 7.64 1.72
N ILE A 99 -18.35 7.01 2.86
CA ILE A 99 -17.88 5.62 2.92
C ILE A 99 -19.04 4.76 3.43
N GLU A 100 -19.39 3.74 2.67
CA GLU A 100 -20.36 2.72 3.03
C GLU A 100 -19.64 1.38 3.23
N ILE A 101 -20.05 0.66 4.28
CA ILE A 101 -19.49 -0.65 4.61
C ILE A 101 -20.66 -1.61 4.69
N ILE A 102 -20.56 -2.71 3.94
CA ILE A 102 -21.65 -3.69 3.81
C ILE A 102 -21.08 -5.08 4.11
N GLY A 103 -21.82 -5.89 4.89
CA GLY A 103 -21.49 -7.28 5.16
C GLY A 103 -20.64 -7.52 6.42
N ASN A 104 -20.18 -6.49 7.09
CA ASN A 104 -19.41 -6.53 8.33
C ASN A 104 -20.29 -6.81 9.56
N LYS A 105 -20.58 -8.08 9.81
CA LYS A 105 -21.45 -8.51 10.92
C LYS A 105 -20.70 -8.62 12.25
N LYS A 106 -19.41 -8.93 12.24
CA LYS A 106 -18.58 -9.20 13.42
C LYS A 106 -17.72 -8.00 13.84
N ILE A 107 -17.26 -7.23 12.89
CA ILE A 107 -16.47 -6.01 13.17
C ILE A 107 -17.33 -4.79 12.89
N LYS A 108 -17.48 -3.91 13.88
CA LYS A 108 -18.32 -2.71 13.77
C LYS A 108 -17.74 -1.72 12.75
N ASP A 109 -18.61 -1.00 12.04
CA ASP A 109 -18.27 0.07 11.09
C ASP A 109 -17.23 1.05 11.65
N LYS A 110 -17.38 1.45 12.91
CA LYS A 110 -16.46 2.38 13.57
C LYS A 110 -15.02 1.90 13.50
N LYS A 111 -14.77 0.62 13.84
CA LYS A 111 -13.42 0.03 13.83
C LYS A 111 -12.86 -0.07 12.40
N VAL A 112 -13.70 -0.40 11.42
CA VAL A 112 -13.29 -0.42 10.01
C VAL A 112 -12.95 0.99 9.51
N LYS A 113 -13.75 1.99 9.86
CA LYS A 113 -13.50 3.40 9.46
C LYS A 113 -12.25 3.98 10.10
N GLU A 114 -11.93 3.61 11.34
CA GLU A 114 -10.73 4.05 12.06
C GLU A 114 -9.43 3.65 11.33
N VAL A 115 -9.35 2.43 10.80
CA VAL A 115 -8.15 1.97 10.08
C VAL A 115 -7.98 2.60 8.70
N LEU A 116 -9.05 3.15 8.12
CA LEU A 116 -9.00 3.80 6.82
C LEU A 116 -8.29 5.15 6.86
N SER A 117 -8.33 5.86 8.01
CA SER A 117 -7.71 7.18 8.20
C SER A 117 -8.10 8.21 7.14
N TYR A 118 -9.37 8.20 6.70
CA TYR A 118 -9.86 9.04 5.63
C TYR A 118 -11.04 9.90 6.11
N ARG A 119 -11.15 11.11 5.56
CA ARG A 119 -12.23 12.05 5.92
C ARG A 119 -13.09 12.37 4.71
N VAL A 120 -14.40 12.52 4.94
CA VAL A 120 -15.34 13.03 3.93
C VAL A 120 -14.88 14.40 3.45
N GLY A 121 -14.99 14.68 2.15
CA GLY A 121 -14.52 15.91 1.52
C GLY A 121 -13.08 15.88 1.02
N MET A 122 -12.30 14.85 1.33
CA MET A 122 -10.94 14.70 0.79
C MET A 122 -10.96 14.12 -0.63
N ARG A 123 -9.94 14.43 -1.44
CA ARG A 123 -9.75 13.84 -2.76
C ARG A 123 -9.30 12.38 -2.67
N ILE A 124 -9.86 11.53 -3.51
CA ILE A 124 -9.58 10.10 -3.56
C ILE A 124 -8.34 9.89 -4.44
N LYS A 125 -7.22 9.54 -3.83
CA LYS A 125 -5.97 9.22 -4.56
C LYS A 125 -6.12 7.93 -5.37
N PRO A 126 -5.40 7.75 -6.49
CA PRO A 126 -5.52 6.56 -7.36
C PRO A 126 -5.42 5.23 -6.61
N ASN A 127 -4.49 5.11 -5.67
CA ASN A 127 -4.26 3.87 -4.91
C ASN A 127 -5.15 3.73 -3.66
N PHE A 128 -6.11 4.64 -3.44
CA PHE A 128 -6.91 4.65 -2.21
C PHE A 128 -7.69 3.35 -2.01
N LEU A 129 -8.38 2.85 -3.04
CA LEU A 129 -9.19 1.64 -2.91
C LEU A 129 -8.32 0.43 -2.52
N ASN A 130 -7.21 0.21 -3.22
CA ASN A 130 -6.31 -0.91 -2.96
C ASN A 130 -5.68 -0.81 -1.57
N SER A 131 -5.19 0.37 -1.20
CA SER A 131 -4.62 0.63 0.12
C SER A 131 -5.65 0.40 1.23
N SER A 132 -6.87 0.90 1.05
CA SER A 132 -7.96 0.75 2.01
C SER A 132 -8.40 -0.70 2.15
N THR A 133 -8.56 -1.43 1.04
CA THR A 133 -8.87 -2.86 1.03
C THR A 133 -7.82 -3.67 1.80
N ASN A 134 -6.53 -3.38 1.60
CA ASN A 134 -5.45 -4.05 2.30
C ASN A 134 -5.47 -3.75 3.81
N LYS A 135 -5.75 -2.51 4.22
CA LYS A 135 -5.89 -2.14 5.64
C LYS A 135 -7.05 -2.87 6.29
N ILE A 136 -8.22 -2.92 5.63
CA ILE A 136 -9.37 -3.67 6.12
C ILE A 136 -9.04 -5.17 6.22
N LYS A 137 -8.42 -5.73 5.17
CA LYS A 137 -8.02 -7.15 5.17
C LYS A 137 -7.04 -7.48 6.30
N LYS A 138 -6.11 -6.57 6.61
CA LYS A 138 -5.20 -6.70 7.76
C LYS A 138 -5.97 -6.72 9.07
N LEU A 139 -6.90 -5.77 9.27
CA LEU A 139 -7.76 -5.72 10.45
C LEU A 139 -8.52 -7.05 10.65
N TYR A 140 -9.13 -7.60 9.57
CA TYR A 140 -9.85 -8.86 9.64
C TYR A 140 -8.95 -10.05 9.98
N LYS A 141 -7.71 -10.06 9.45
CA LYS A 141 -6.70 -11.08 9.80
C LYS A 141 -6.32 -11.03 11.28
N GLU A 142 -6.07 -9.84 11.82
CA GLU A 142 -5.76 -9.62 13.24
C GLU A 142 -6.90 -10.11 14.16
N GLU A 143 -8.14 -10.01 13.70
CA GLU A 143 -9.31 -10.54 14.40
C GLU A 143 -9.55 -12.05 14.17
N GLY A 144 -8.69 -12.73 13.41
CA GLY A 144 -8.74 -14.16 13.12
C GLY A 144 -9.61 -14.55 11.92
N TYR A 145 -10.04 -13.59 11.09
CA TYR A 145 -10.82 -13.84 9.87
C TYR A 145 -9.90 -13.85 8.64
N PHE A 146 -9.07 -14.87 8.50
CA PHE A 146 -8.07 -14.99 7.43
C PHE A 146 -8.66 -15.15 6.03
N LEU A 147 -9.89 -15.63 5.94
CA LEU A 147 -10.61 -15.86 4.68
C LEU A 147 -11.52 -14.69 4.31
N ALA A 148 -11.42 -13.58 5.02
CA ALA A 148 -12.21 -12.39 4.70
C ALA A 148 -11.89 -11.88 3.30
N ASN A 149 -12.93 -11.73 2.49
CA ASN A 149 -12.85 -11.12 1.15
C ASN A 149 -13.44 -9.72 1.19
N ILE A 150 -12.68 -8.74 0.71
CA ILE A 150 -13.08 -7.33 0.70
C ILE A 150 -13.02 -6.83 -0.72
N GLN A 151 -14.15 -6.34 -1.21
CA GLN A 151 -14.27 -5.69 -2.50
C GLN A 151 -14.57 -4.20 -2.30
N ALA A 152 -13.89 -3.35 -3.04
CA ALA A 152 -14.10 -1.90 -3.01
C ALA A 152 -14.60 -1.43 -4.37
N SER A 153 -15.63 -0.58 -4.35
CA SER A 153 -16.17 0.06 -5.55
C SER A 153 -16.40 1.55 -5.30
N MET A 154 -16.40 2.34 -6.37
CA MET A 154 -16.78 3.74 -6.34
C MET A 154 -18.08 3.94 -7.11
N LYS A 155 -18.97 4.74 -6.54
CA LYS A 155 -20.22 5.17 -7.19
C LYS A 155 -20.26 6.68 -7.22
N GLN A 156 -20.40 7.25 -8.41
CA GLN A 156 -20.55 8.68 -8.61
C GLN A 156 -21.88 9.16 -8.04
N VAL A 157 -21.86 10.33 -7.40
CA VAL A 157 -23.02 10.93 -6.75
C VAL A 157 -23.15 12.39 -7.16
N GLY A 158 -24.33 12.75 -7.70
CA GLY A 158 -24.62 14.12 -8.12
C GLY A 158 -24.10 14.45 -9.51
N ASP A 159 -23.98 15.76 -9.81
CA ASP A 159 -23.50 16.29 -11.07
C ASP A 159 -22.06 15.84 -11.39
N GLU A 160 -21.82 15.50 -12.65
CA GLU A 160 -20.47 15.14 -13.15
C GLU A 160 -19.45 16.25 -12.87
N ALA A 161 -19.86 17.51 -12.94
CA ALA A 161 -19.03 18.66 -12.65
C ALA A 161 -18.48 18.70 -11.22
N LYS A 162 -19.14 18.07 -10.26
CA LYS A 162 -18.71 18.06 -8.84
C LYS A 162 -17.83 16.89 -8.47
N GLN A 163 -17.67 15.91 -9.35
CA GLN A 163 -16.82 14.72 -9.20
C GLN A 163 -16.84 14.09 -7.78
N LYS A 164 -18.05 14.03 -7.17
CA LYS A 164 -18.22 13.42 -5.84
C LYS A 164 -18.50 11.93 -5.98
N ASN A 165 -17.77 11.12 -5.22
CA ASN A 165 -17.94 9.68 -5.23
C ASN A 165 -18.19 9.12 -3.83
N ASN A 166 -19.11 8.16 -3.74
CA ASN A 166 -19.20 7.27 -2.59
C ASN A 166 -18.25 6.10 -2.80
N VAL A 167 -17.58 5.69 -1.74
CA VAL A 167 -16.78 4.47 -1.71
C VAL A 167 -17.54 3.42 -0.91
N ILE A 168 -17.75 2.26 -1.52
CA ILE A 168 -18.49 1.15 -0.94
C ILE A 168 -17.53 -0.02 -0.75
N PHE A 169 -17.39 -0.47 0.50
CA PHE A 169 -16.64 -1.68 0.82
C PHE A 169 -17.63 -2.80 1.12
N THR A 170 -17.66 -3.83 0.26
CA THR A 170 -18.42 -5.06 0.47
C THR A 170 -17.51 -6.10 1.08
N ILE A 171 -17.89 -6.59 2.26
CA ILE A 171 -17.08 -7.49 3.07
C ILE A 171 -17.80 -8.83 3.22
N ASP A 172 -17.13 -9.91 2.81
CA ASP A 172 -17.48 -11.26 3.20
C ASP A 172 -16.47 -11.71 4.26
N GLU A 173 -16.92 -11.76 5.51
CA GLU A 173 -16.04 -12.04 6.66
C GLU A 173 -15.51 -13.47 6.70
N GLY A 174 -16.22 -14.41 6.05
CA GLY A 174 -15.90 -15.83 6.13
C GLY A 174 -15.98 -16.40 7.54
N LYS A 175 -15.32 -17.52 7.78
CA LYS A 175 -15.29 -18.19 9.10
C LYS A 175 -14.05 -17.77 9.87
N LYS A 176 -14.22 -17.50 11.18
CA LYS A 176 -13.11 -17.26 12.10
C LYS A 176 -12.26 -18.53 12.22
N MET A 177 -10.95 -18.41 11.96
CA MET A 177 -10.03 -19.54 12.09
C MET A 177 -9.71 -19.82 13.56
N LYS A 178 -9.45 -21.09 13.84
CA LYS A 178 -9.08 -21.57 15.19
C LYS A 178 -7.89 -22.49 15.06
N ILE A 179 -6.95 -22.41 15.99
CA ILE A 179 -5.80 -23.30 16.04
C ILE A 179 -6.33 -24.69 16.42
N LYS A 180 -6.13 -25.68 15.54
CA LYS A 180 -6.46 -27.06 15.80
C LYS A 180 -5.35 -27.77 16.58
N ASP A 181 -4.12 -27.57 16.15
CA ASP A 181 -2.92 -28.16 16.77
C ASP A 181 -1.68 -27.32 16.50
N ILE A 182 -0.68 -27.44 17.35
CA ILE A 182 0.64 -26.82 17.21
C ILE A 182 1.67 -27.94 17.21
N VAL A 183 2.39 -28.09 16.10
CA VAL A 183 3.42 -29.11 15.91
C VAL A 183 4.78 -28.41 15.87
N PHE A 184 5.69 -28.82 16.74
CA PHE A 184 7.08 -28.36 16.73
C PHE A 184 7.93 -29.37 15.97
N SER A 185 8.61 -28.93 14.91
CA SER A 185 9.58 -29.74 14.15
C SER A 185 11.01 -29.27 14.45
N GLY A 186 11.96 -30.23 14.45
CA GLY A 186 13.40 -29.91 14.64
C GLY A 186 13.89 -29.89 16.10
N ALA A 187 13.02 -30.03 17.08
CA ALA A 187 13.42 -30.18 18.48
C ALA A 187 13.78 -31.65 18.81
N GLY A 188 14.99 -32.07 18.46
CA GLY A 188 15.59 -33.36 18.83
C GLY A 188 14.79 -34.61 18.40
N SER A 189 15.41 -35.50 17.67
CA SER A 189 14.82 -36.68 17.02
C SER A 189 14.30 -37.78 17.97
N ASN A 190 13.99 -37.49 19.19
CA ASN A 190 13.40 -38.48 20.08
C ASN A 190 11.89 -38.24 20.15
N ASP A 191 11.18 -38.96 19.30
CA ASP A 191 9.73 -39.08 19.23
C ASP A 191 9.13 -39.64 20.53
N PHE A 192 9.22 -38.94 21.63
CA PHE A 192 8.46 -39.20 22.83
C PHE A 192 7.06 -38.55 22.81
N GLY A 193 6.61 -38.04 21.66
CA GLY A 193 5.30 -37.42 21.52
C GLY A 193 4.15 -38.34 21.91
N TRP A 194 4.27 -39.64 21.68
CA TRP A 194 3.28 -40.63 22.09
C TRP A 194 3.30 -40.92 23.61
N LEU A 195 4.47 -40.81 24.27
CA LEU A 195 4.61 -40.96 25.73
C LEU A 195 4.07 -39.74 26.51
N ALA A 196 4.21 -38.53 25.94
CA ALA A 196 3.66 -37.32 26.54
C ALA A 196 2.12 -37.29 26.55
N SER A 197 1.47 -38.06 25.70
CA SER A 197 0.01 -38.20 25.67
C SER A 197 -0.54 -39.17 26.72
N LYS A 198 0.29 -40.07 27.27
CA LYS A 198 -0.13 -41.00 28.33
C LYS A 198 0.18 -40.44 29.72
N LYS A 199 -0.83 -40.19 30.50
CA LYS A 199 -0.83 -39.58 31.85
C LYS A 199 0.00 -40.30 32.92
N TRP A 200 0.63 -41.46 32.63
CA TRP A 200 1.10 -42.41 33.65
C TRP A 200 2.48 -43.03 33.42
N VAL A 201 3.40 -42.37 32.68
CA VAL A 201 4.75 -42.88 32.55
C VAL A 201 5.67 -42.02 33.39
N PRO A 202 6.37 -42.55 34.43
CA PRO A 202 7.39 -41.85 35.21
C PRO A 202 8.60 -41.53 34.29
N ILE A 203 8.77 -40.28 33.93
CA ILE A 203 9.87 -39.83 33.08
C ILE A 203 11.17 -39.83 33.87
N PRO A 204 12.22 -40.64 33.48
CA PRO A 204 13.50 -40.66 34.17
C PRO A 204 14.11 -39.29 34.26
N LYS A 205 14.81 -39.00 35.36
CA LYS A 205 15.48 -37.70 35.65
C LYS A 205 16.44 -37.21 34.54
N LEU A 206 16.98 -38.12 33.73
CA LEU A 206 17.90 -37.78 32.61
C LEU A 206 17.24 -37.01 31.44
N ILE A 207 15.92 -37.12 31.27
CA ILE A 207 15.17 -36.44 30.16
C ILE A 207 14.76 -35.02 30.58
N ARG A 208 15.01 -34.61 31.79
CA ARG A 208 14.65 -33.30 32.36
C ARG A 208 15.40 -32.12 31.76
N SER A 209 16.51 -32.35 31.06
CA SER A 209 17.34 -31.27 30.48
C SER A 209 16.93 -30.85 29.08
N GLN A 210 16.10 -31.64 28.40
CA GLN A 210 15.60 -31.28 27.06
C GLN A 210 14.30 -30.54 27.18
N MET A 211 14.14 -29.48 26.35
CA MET A 211 12.94 -28.69 26.28
C MET A 211 11.80 -29.56 25.69
N THR A 212 10.93 -30.09 26.55
CA THR A 212 9.82 -30.95 26.13
C THR A 212 8.76 -30.12 25.41
N LEU A 213 8.03 -30.72 24.47
CA LEU A 213 6.90 -30.09 23.76
C LEU A 213 5.90 -29.43 24.73
N PHE A 214 5.77 -30.01 25.94
CA PHE A 214 4.95 -29.44 27.02
C PHE A 214 5.49 -28.10 27.52
N LYS A 215 6.84 -27.93 27.68
CA LYS A 215 7.44 -26.67 28.07
C LYS A 215 7.31 -25.63 26.95
N LEU A 216 7.54 -26.00 25.68
CA LEU A 216 7.36 -25.11 24.53
C LEU A 216 5.91 -24.62 24.42
N ARG A 217 4.93 -25.53 24.53
CA ARG A 217 3.51 -25.14 24.55
C ARG A 217 3.13 -24.25 25.75
N ARG A 218 3.84 -24.38 26.89
CA ARG A 218 3.60 -23.54 28.06
C ARG A 218 4.22 -22.15 27.93
N GLN A 219 5.24 -21.99 27.09
CA GLN A 219 5.86 -20.68 26.81
C GLN A 219 4.94 -19.82 25.92
N LEU A 220 4.13 -20.42 25.06
CA LEU A 220 3.10 -19.73 24.28
C LEU A 220 1.96 -19.29 25.22
N LYS A 221 2.11 -18.11 25.85
CA LYS A 221 1.18 -17.63 26.88
C LYS A 221 -0.16 -17.23 26.30
N ASP A 222 -0.16 -16.61 25.14
CA ASP A 222 -1.32 -15.98 24.50
C ASP A 222 -1.89 -16.80 23.35
N THR A 223 -1.09 -17.67 22.73
CA THR A 223 -1.52 -18.59 21.69
C THR A 223 -2.01 -19.91 22.28
N LYS A 224 -3.31 -20.13 22.32
CA LYS A 224 -3.92 -21.30 23.00
C LYS A 224 -4.63 -22.24 22.04
N ILE A 225 -4.35 -23.56 22.21
CA ILE A 225 -5.03 -24.61 21.47
C ILE A 225 -6.47 -24.77 21.98
N ARG A 226 -7.39 -25.04 21.07
CA ARG A 226 -8.79 -25.35 21.43
C ARG A 226 -8.86 -26.65 22.25
N THR A 227 -9.27 -26.53 23.52
CA THR A 227 -9.63 -27.65 24.36
C THR A 227 -11.15 -27.70 24.52
N TRP A 228 -11.75 -28.89 24.75
CA TRP A 228 -13.21 -29.06 24.78
C TRP A 228 -13.92 -28.24 25.88
N TRP A 229 -13.23 -27.90 26.96
CA TRP A 229 -13.76 -27.04 28.05
C TRP A 229 -13.46 -25.54 27.88
N ARG A 230 -12.72 -25.14 26.81
CA ARG A 230 -12.32 -23.74 26.53
C ARG A 230 -12.71 -23.35 25.11
N PHE A 231 -13.95 -23.62 24.70
CA PHE A 231 -14.41 -23.32 23.34
C PHE A 231 -14.45 -21.83 22.98
N TRP A 232 -14.36 -20.92 23.96
CA TRP A 232 -14.28 -19.48 23.72
C TRP A 232 -12.86 -18.94 23.50
N ALA A 233 -11.81 -19.68 23.88
CA ALA A 233 -10.44 -19.18 24.02
C ALA A 233 -9.51 -19.54 22.86
N SER A 234 -10.01 -20.07 21.76
CA SER A 234 -9.19 -20.71 20.72
C SER A 234 -9.21 -19.99 19.36
N ALA A 235 -9.55 -18.70 19.33
CA ALA A 235 -9.40 -17.93 18.12
C ALA A 235 -7.91 -17.64 17.85
N PHE A 236 -7.46 -17.87 16.63
CA PHE A 236 -6.11 -17.50 16.22
C PHE A 236 -6.01 -15.98 16.13
N ASP A 237 -5.02 -15.43 16.79
CA ASP A 237 -4.68 -14.03 16.75
C ASP A 237 -3.22 -13.93 16.28
N GLN A 238 -3.00 -13.42 15.07
CA GLN A 238 -1.69 -13.33 14.45
C GLN A 238 -0.73 -12.48 15.29
N LYS A 239 -1.22 -11.38 15.86
CA LYS A 239 -0.40 -10.45 16.64
C LYS A 239 0.14 -11.12 17.90
N LYS A 240 -0.72 -11.87 18.61
CA LYS A 240 -0.31 -12.62 19.80
C LYS A 240 0.63 -13.77 19.48
N PHE A 241 0.45 -14.40 18.32
CA PHE A 241 1.36 -15.45 17.86
C PHE A 241 2.74 -14.87 17.54
N ASP A 242 2.81 -13.70 16.91
CA ASP A 242 4.07 -13.02 16.57
C ASP A 242 4.76 -12.47 17.83
N GLU A 243 4.01 -12.15 18.91
CA GLU A 243 4.55 -11.73 20.21
C GLU A 243 5.06 -12.92 21.06
N ASP A 244 4.57 -14.15 20.79
CA ASP A 244 4.95 -15.38 21.51
C ASP A 244 6.20 -16.08 20.92
N ILE A 245 6.67 -15.69 19.70
CA ILE A 245 7.87 -16.24 19.04
C ILE A 245 9.08 -15.35 19.29
#